data_24e56b2294d48095bef2f6975baa3069
#
_entry.id   24e56b2294d48095bef2f6975baa3069
#
_cell.length_a   1.000
_cell.length_b   1.000
_cell.length_c   1.000
_cell.angle_alpha   90.00
_cell.angle_beta   90.00
_cell.angle_gamma   90.00
#
_symmetry.space_group_name_H-M   'P 1'
#
loop_
_entity.id
_entity.type
_entity.pdbx_description
1 polymer ?
#
loop_
_entity_poly.entity_id
_entity_poly.type
_entity_poly.pdbx_seq_one_letter_code
_entity_poly.pdbx_strand_id
1 'polypeptide(L)'
;MRILAENQIHLLDPSELMRPEPTFSDKNPSKFRDYSVDETDPLKERVRQTYRQMHLNQTVDFVKGRRNHWLKFNTIQMTVREALEKLNDLVDESDPDLDLPNIIHAFQAAERARAEFPQHDWLHLTALIHDLGKIMAFYGEPQWAVVGDTFAVGCRWGDSIVYRDESFVGNPDGANPAYNTEYGIYKPNCGVDNLLMSWGHDEYMYSVLKHNRTKLPDVACNIIRFHSFYPWHNGGDYKHLEAPKDEETKKWVLIFNRYDLYTKSEVVPDIEALWPYYQTLIDKYLPGVLEF
;
A
#
# COMPACT_ATOMS: atom_id res chain seq x y z
N MET A 1 -0.82 27.94 -19.45
CA MET A 1 -2.29 28.25 -19.44
C MET A 1 -2.85 27.87 -20.81
N ARG A 2 -3.67 26.85 -20.89
CA ARG A 2 -4.31 26.42 -22.15
C ARG A 2 -5.62 27.21 -22.31
N ILE A 3 -5.71 28.08 -23.30
CA ILE A 3 -6.95 28.80 -23.61
C ILE A 3 -7.82 27.85 -24.43
N LEU A 4 -8.95 27.43 -23.88
CA LEU A 4 -9.93 26.55 -24.54
C LEU A 4 -11.15 27.39 -24.96
N ALA A 5 -11.71 27.07 -26.12
CA ALA A 5 -12.97 27.68 -26.53
C ALA A 5 -14.13 27.16 -25.66
N GLU A 6 -15.14 28.00 -25.38
CA GLU A 6 -16.26 27.64 -24.47
C GLU A 6 -16.96 26.32 -24.85
N ASN A 7 -17.04 25.99 -26.12
CA ASN A 7 -17.64 24.73 -26.59
C ASN A 7 -16.75 23.49 -26.37
N GLN A 8 -15.48 23.65 -26.00
CA GLN A 8 -14.57 22.54 -25.69
C GLN A 8 -14.55 22.20 -24.21
N ILE A 9 -14.96 23.11 -23.35
CA ILE A 9 -14.95 22.93 -21.88
C ILE A 9 -15.88 21.80 -21.47
N HIS A 10 -17.06 21.66 -22.12
CA HIS A 10 -18.02 20.60 -21.81
C HIS A 10 -17.61 19.19 -22.24
N LEU A 11 -16.53 19.06 -23.02
CA LEU A 11 -16.01 17.78 -23.49
C LEU A 11 -14.83 17.29 -22.64
N LEU A 12 -14.34 18.11 -21.69
CA LEU A 12 -13.23 17.75 -20.86
C LEU A 12 -13.68 16.99 -19.61
N ASP A 13 -12.86 16.04 -19.22
CA ASP A 13 -12.97 15.40 -17.91
C ASP A 13 -12.81 16.50 -16.82
N PRO A 14 -13.70 16.59 -15.82
CA PRO A 14 -13.60 17.57 -14.75
C PRO A 14 -12.21 17.62 -14.07
N SER A 15 -11.51 16.49 -13.97
CA SER A 15 -10.15 16.42 -13.43
C SER A 15 -9.13 17.23 -14.25
N GLU A 16 -9.32 17.35 -15.57
CA GLU A 16 -8.45 18.16 -16.42
C GLU A 16 -8.56 19.67 -16.13
N LEU A 17 -9.77 20.12 -15.78
CA LEU A 17 -10.04 21.53 -15.44
C LEU A 17 -9.49 21.89 -14.06
N MET A 18 -9.53 20.95 -13.13
CA MET A 18 -9.14 21.15 -11.74
C MET A 18 -7.65 20.81 -11.48
N ARG A 19 -6.94 20.31 -12.50
CA ARG A 19 -5.55 19.86 -12.36
C ARG A 19 -4.62 21.03 -12.01
N PRO A 20 -4.06 21.07 -10.79
CA PRO A 20 -3.10 22.10 -10.39
C PRO A 20 -1.70 21.83 -10.97
N GLU A 21 -0.80 22.78 -10.81
CA GLU A 21 0.62 22.55 -11.11
C GLU A 21 1.23 21.56 -10.10
N PRO A 22 2.11 20.63 -10.53
CA PRO A 22 2.73 19.66 -9.65
C PRO A 22 3.65 20.33 -8.61
N THR A 23 3.55 19.86 -7.35
CA THR A 23 4.41 20.31 -6.26
C THR A 23 4.93 19.10 -5.49
N PHE A 24 6.21 18.80 -5.60
CA PHE A 24 6.89 17.74 -4.84
C PHE A 24 8.38 18.01 -4.69
N SER A 25 9.03 17.30 -3.76
CA SER A 25 10.49 17.33 -3.56
C SER A 25 11.02 15.90 -3.45
N ASP A 26 12.11 15.61 -4.15
CA ASP A 26 12.78 14.30 -4.13
C ASP A 26 13.84 14.21 -3.03
N LYS A 27 13.94 13.05 -2.39
CA LYS A 27 15.04 12.68 -1.49
C LYS A 27 16.00 11.69 -2.15
N ASN A 28 17.23 11.65 -1.63
CA ASN A 28 18.22 10.68 -2.09
C ASN A 28 17.77 9.24 -1.75
N PRO A 29 17.63 8.35 -2.74
CA PRO A 29 17.17 6.98 -2.54
C PRO A 29 17.96 6.17 -1.51
N SER A 30 19.26 6.44 -1.33
CA SER A 30 20.10 5.71 -0.38
C SER A 30 19.80 6.00 1.11
N LYS A 31 18.89 6.91 1.40
CA LYS A 31 18.51 7.29 2.76
C LYS A 31 17.21 6.65 3.23
N PHE A 32 16.63 5.76 2.41
CA PHE A 32 15.35 5.13 2.74
C PHE A 32 15.52 3.66 3.08
N ARG A 33 14.59 3.14 3.90
CA ARG A 33 14.51 1.72 4.30
C ARG A 33 15.79 1.24 5.00
N ASP A 34 16.32 2.05 5.91
CA ASP A 34 17.44 1.64 6.75
C ASP A 34 16.95 0.78 7.93
N TYR A 35 16.92 -0.52 7.70
CA TYR A 35 16.59 -1.54 8.70
C TYR A 35 17.84 -2.07 9.46
N SER A 36 18.92 -1.31 9.48
CA SER A 36 20.09 -1.68 10.29
C SER A 36 19.74 -1.73 11.77
N VAL A 37 20.24 -2.76 12.46
CA VAL A 37 20.00 -2.94 13.91
C VAL A 37 20.86 -1.95 14.68
N ASP A 38 20.21 -1.11 15.49
CA ASP A 38 20.84 -0.24 16.47
C ASP A 38 19.94 -0.21 17.73
N GLU A 39 20.32 -0.98 18.74
CA GLU A 39 19.55 -1.09 19.99
C GLU A 39 19.55 0.21 20.82
N THR A 40 20.38 1.18 20.46
CA THR A 40 20.44 2.49 21.12
C THR A 40 19.50 3.51 20.47
N ASP A 41 18.98 3.23 19.27
CA ASP A 41 18.01 4.04 18.55
C ASP A 41 16.58 3.56 18.84
N PRO A 42 15.76 4.32 19.61
CA PRO A 42 14.39 3.91 19.94
C PRO A 42 13.48 3.71 18.71
N LEU A 43 13.71 4.45 17.61
CA LEU A 43 12.96 4.29 16.37
C LEU A 43 13.25 2.94 15.73
N LYS A 44 14.52 2.60 15.55
CA LYS A 44 14.94 1.32 14.98
C LYS A 44 14.49 0.13 15.81
N GLU A 45 14.53 0.23 17.13
CA GLU A 45 14.05 -0.84 18.01
C GLU A 45 12.52 -0.97 17.93
N ARG A 46 11.75 0.12 17.86
CA ARG A 46 10.30 0.09 17.63
C ARG A 46 9.98 -0.66 16.32
N VAL A 47 10.61 -0.27 15.21
CA VAL A 47 10.46 -0.90 13.92
C VAL A 47 10.76 -2.39 13.98
N ARG A 48 11.90 -2.76 14.57
CA ARG A 48 12.31 -4.16 14.72
C ARG A 48 11.30 -4.97 15.53
N GLN A 49 10.76 -4.44 16.62
CA GLN A 49 9.75 -5.11 17.44
C GLN A 49 8.42 -5.27 16.68
N THR A 50 8.01 -4.29 15.90
CA THR A 50 6.82 -4.37 15.06
C THR A 50 6.94 -5.49 14.03
N TYR A 51 8.05 -5.58 13.30
CA TYR A 51 8.32 -6.68 12.37
C TYR A 51 8.42 -8.04 13.09
N ARG A 52 9.00 -8.09 14.27
CA ARG A 52 9.04 -9.34 15.06
C ARG A 52 7.64 -9.81 15.46
N GLN A 53 6.77 -8.93 15.91
CA GLN A 53 5.38 -9.29 16.23
C GLN A 53 4.64 -9.72 14.95
N MET A 54 4.81 -9.02 13.83
CA MET A 54 4.25 -9.37 12.55
C MET A 54 4.66 -10.79 12.16
N HIS A 55 5.95 -11.07 12.04
CA HIS A 55 6.47 -12.34 11.53
C HIS A 55 6.17 -13.52 12.45
N LEU A 56 6.16 -13.29 13.76
CA LEU A 56 5.80 -14.32 14.74
C LEU A 56 4.33 -14.75 14.61
N ASN A 57 3.42 -13.82 14.33
CA ASN A 57 1.98 -14.03 14.44
C ASN A 57 1.27 -14.18 13.08
N GLN A 58 1.85 -13.74 11.97
CA GLN A 58 1.28 -13.87 10.63
C GLN A 58 1.34 -15.32 10.15
N THR A 59 0.42 -16.13 10.62
CA THR A 59 0.24 -17.54 10.21
C THR A 59 -0.90 -17.65 9.19
N VAL A 60 -0.95 -18.76 8.47
CA VAL A 60 -2.08 -19.06 7.56
C VAL A 60 -3.42 -18.97 8.27
N ASP A 61 -3.51 -19.50 9.51
CA ASP A 61 -4.76 -19.46 10.27
C ASP A 61 -5.11 -18.06 10.75
N PHE A 62 -4.12 -17.27 11.20
CA PHE A 62 -4.32 -15.87 11.55
C PHE A 62 -4.86 -15.07 10.35
N VAL A 63 -4.19 -15.16 9.20
CA VAL A 63 -4.60 -14.46 7.97
C VAL A 63 -6.02 -14.82 7.57
N LYS A 64 -6.37 -16.10 7.55
CA LYS A 64 -7.75 -16.55 7.28
C LYS A 64 -8.75 -15.99 8.28
N GLY A 65 -8.37 -15.97 9.57
CA GLY A 65 -9.21 -15.39 10.63
C GLY A 65 -9.47 -13.90 10.43
N ARG A 66 -8.43 -13.12 10.09
CA ARG A 66 -8.58 -11.68 9.83
C ARG A 66 -9.41 -11.41 8.58
N ARG A 67 -9.17 -12.13 7.48
CA ARG A 67 -10.03 -12.06 6.29
C ARG A 67 -11.49 -12.35 6.61
N ASN A 68 -11.77 -13.39 7.37
CA ASN A 68 -13.14 -13.73 7.78
C ASN A 68 -13.79 -12.65 8.66
N HIS A 69 -13.03 -11.88 9.40
CA HIS A 69 -13.52 -10.78 10.23
C HIS A 69 -13.75 -9.52 9.40
N TRP A 70 -12.72 -9.01 8.76
CA TRP A 70 -12.71 -7.71 8.10
C TRP A 70 -13.44 -7.68 6.75
N LEU A 71 -13.42 -8.76 5.97
CA LEU A 71 -14.08 -8.80 4.67
C LEU A 71 -15.61 -8.97 4.73
N LYS A 72 -16.21 -8.72 5.90
CA LYS A 72 -17.65 -8.50 6.05
C LYS A 72 -18.04 -7.07 5.70
N PHE A 73 -17.09 -6.13 5.70
CA PHE A 73 -17.26 -4.71 5.35
C PHE A 73 -18.40 -4.03 6.11
N ASN A 74 -18.54 -4.34 7.39
CA ASN A 74 -19.63 -3.86 8.24
C ASN A 74 -19.13 -3.13 9.50
N THR A 75 -17.86 -2.83 9.57
CA THR A 75 -17.22 -2.23 10.75
C THR A 75 -17.18 -0.70 10.65
N ILE A 76 -16.91 -0.18 9.44
CA ILE A 76 -16.62 1.23 9.22
C ILE A 76 -17.35 1.71 7.97
N GLN A 77 -17.92 2.91 8.03
CA GLN A 77 -18.47 3.61 6.87
C GLN A 77 -17.94 5.05 6.90
N MET A 78 -17.19 5.45 5.86
CA MET A 78 -16.67 6.81 5.73
C MET A 78 -16.31 7.13 4.28
N THR A 79 -16.22 8.41 3.97
CA THR A 79 -15.70 8.90 2.70
C THR A 79 -14.18 8.72 2.64
N VAL A 80 -13.60 8.76 1.43
CA VAL A 80 -12.14 8.77 1.23
C VAL A 80 -11.50 9.92 2.00
N ARG A 81 -12.12 11.11 2.00
CA ARG A 81 -11.61 12.29 2.70
C ARG A 81 -11.56 12.06 4.21
N GLU A 82 -12.65 11.59 4.81
CA GLU A 82 -12.72 11.29 6.25
C GLU A 82 -11.67 10.23 6.65
N ALA A 83 -11.46 9.22 5.81
CA ALA A 83 -10.45 8.19 6.05
C ALA A 83 -9.02 8.77 6.01
N LEU A 84 -8.70 9.61 5.03
CA LEU A 84 -7.40 10.29 4.93
C LEU A 84 -7.16 11.22 6.12
N GLU A 85 -8.16 12.02 6.51
CA GLU A 85 -8.08 12.93 7.66
C GLU A 85 -7.85 12.15 8.96
N LYS A 86 -8.54 11.01 9.12
CA LYS A 86 -8.37 10.15 10.31
C LYS A 86 -6.97 9.51 10.39
N LEU A 87 -6.36 9.18 9.25
CA LEU A 87 -5.00 8.63 9.23
C LEU A 87 -3.91 9.61 9.71
N ASN A 88 -4.21 10.90 9.87
CA ASN A 88 -3.29 11.86 10.48
C ASN A 88 -2.92 11.51 11.92
N ASP A 89 -3.80 10.82 12.62
CA ASP A 89 -3.58 10.44 14.02
C ASP A 89 -2.77 9.13 14.15
N LEU A 90 -2.40 8.50 13.02
CA LEU A 90 -1.61 7.27 13.01
C LEU A 90 -0.13 7.58 12.78
N VAL A 91 0.72 7.14 13.71
CA VAL A 91 2.17 7.01 13.51
C VAL A 91 2.45 5.56 13.12
N ASP A 92 3.05 5.35 11.96
CA ASP A 92 3.37 4.02 11.44
C ASP A 92 4.58 3.42 12.18
N GLU A 93 4.34 2.39 13.00
CA GLU A 93 5.38 1.76 13.82
C GLU A 93 6.41 0.94 13.01
N SER A 94 6.15 0.68 11.74
CA SER A 94 7.03 -0.07 10.84
C SER A 94 7.93 0.81 9.98
N ASP A 95 7.67 2.12 9.93
CA ASP A 95 8.41 3.05 9.07
C ASP A 95 9.74 3.48 9.74
N PRO A 96 10.89 3.14 9.12
CA PRO A 96 12.19 3.57 9.63
C PRO A 96 12.59 4.99 9.19
N ASP A 97 11.82 5.64 8.32
CA ASP A 97 12.28 6.83 7.60
C ASP A 97 11.86 8.15 8.27
N LEU A 98 10.57 8.41 8.44
CA LEU A 98 10.05 9.67 8.99
C LEU A 98 8.69 9.50 9.66
N ASP A 99 8.51 10.15 10.80
CA ASP A 99 7.21 10.32 11.47
C ASP A 99 6.43 11.49 10.83
N LEU A 100 6.03 11.37 9.57
CA LEU A 100 5.14 12.34 8.91
C LEU A 100 3.68 11.89 9.03
N PRO A 101 2.73 12.84 9.17
CA PRO A 101 1.32 12.54 9.04
C PRO A 101 1.00 11.81 7.73
N ASN A 102 0.23 10.72 7.79
CA ASN A 102 -0.04 9.87 6.62
C ASN A 102 -0.68 10.63 5.45
N ILE A 103 -1.50 11.65 5.72
CA ILE A 103 -2.10 12.48 4.66
C ILE A 103 -1.04 13.25 3.87
N ILE A 104 0.02 13.76 4.53
CA ILE A 104 1.10 14.48 3.86
C ILE A 104 1.82 13.53 2.90
N HIS A 105 2.19 12.34 3.37
CA HIS A 105 2.79 11.29 2.55
C HIS A 105 1.90 10.92 1.35
N ALA A 106 0.60 10.72 1.58
CA ALA A 106 -0.36 10.39 0.53
C ALA A 106 -0.38 11.45 -0.59
N PHE A 107 -0.44 12.73 -0.23
CA PHE A 107 -0.40 13.81 -1.22
C PHE A 107 0.97 13.97 -1.89
N GLN A 108 2.07 13.75 -1.20
CA GLN A 108 3.41 13.76 -1.80
C GLN A 108 3.54 12.67 -2.89
N ALA A 109 3.14 11.44 -2.59
CA ALA A 109 3.15 10.34 -3.54
C ALA A 109 2.22 10.63 -4.74
N ALA A 110 1.02 11.15 -4.48
CA ALA A 110 0.03 11.48 -5.50
C ALA A 110 0.51 12.60 -6.43
N GLU A 111 1.13 13.65 -5.91
CA GLU A 111 1.69 14.76 -6.69
C GLU A 111 2.87 14.31 -7.55
N ARG A 112 3.70 13.39 -7.04
CA ARG A 112 4.77 12.78 -7.83
C ARG A 112 4.23 11.97 -8.99
N ALA A 113 3.25 11.10 -8.73
CA ALA A 113 2.60 10.33 -9.77
C ALA A 113 1.97 11.24 -10.84
N ARG A 114 1.34 12.35 -10.43
CA ARG A 114 0.75 13.33 -11.31
C ARG A 114 1.77 14.07 -12.18
N ALA A 115 2.92 14.39 -11.62
CA ALA A 115 4.00 15.06 -12.36
C ALA A 115 4.59 14.18 -13.45
N GLU A 116 4.81 12.88 -13.17
CA GLU A 116 5.43 11.95 -14.13
C GLU A 116 4.44 11.36 -15.13
N PHE A 117 3.20 11.13 -14.71
CA PHE A 117 2.15 10.51 -15.54
C PHE A 117 0.87 11.36 -15.56
N PRO A 118 0.92 12.60 -16.07
CA PRO A 118 -0.23 13.51 -16.05
C PRO A 118 -1.46 13.00 -16.82
N GLN A 119 -1.27 12.02 -17.72
CA GLN A 119 -2.34 11.38 -18.50
C GLN A 119 -3.01 10.20 -17.79
N HIS A 120 -2.45 9.74 -16.66
CA HIS A 120 -2.96 8.60 -15.90
C HIS A 120 -3.56 9.05 -14.56
N ASP A 121 -4.66 9.77 -14.61
CA ASP A 121 -5.32 10.32 -13.42
C ASP A 121 -5.75 9.24 -12.40
N TRP A 122 -6.01 8.02 -12.88
CA TRP A 122 -6.22 6.87 -11.99
C TRP A 122 -4.99 6.57 -11.11
N LEU A 123 -3.77 6.80 -11.61
CA LEU A 123 -2.54 6.59 -10.83
C LEU A 123 -2.39 7.65 -9.74
N HIS A 124 -2.84 8.89 -9.99
CA HIS A 124 -2.83 9.96 -8.99
C HIS A 124 -3.73 9.60 -7.81
N LEU A 125 -4.95 9.10 -8.10
CA LEU A 125 -5.85 8.65 -7.03
C LEU A 125 -5.31 7.39 -6.35
N THR A 126 -4.75 6.43 -7.10
CA THR A 126 -4.13 5.23 -6.54
C THR A 126 -3.08 5.61 -5.49
N ALA A 127 -2.21 6.56 -5.83
CA ALA A 127 -1.17 7.04 -4.92
C ALA A 127 -1.76 7.75 -3.69
N LEU A 128 -2.85 8.51 -3.84
CA LEU A 128 -3.50 9.16 -2.72
C LEU A 128 -4.09 8.17 -1.71
N ILE A 129 -4.62 7.04 -2.18
CA ILE A 129 -5.40 6.12 -1.34
C ILE A 129 -4.70 4.81 -1.00
N HIS A 130 -3.44 4.60 -1.44
CA HIS A 130 -2.76 3.31 -1.28
C HIS A 130 -2.71 2.81 0.17
N ASP A 131 -2.56 3.71 1.10
CA ASP A 131 -2.42 3.47 2.53
C ASP A 131 -3.74 3.49 3.32
N LEU A 132 -4.88 3.75 2.68
CA LEU A 132 -6.17 3.86 3.41
C LEU A 132 -6.53 2.62 4.21
N GLY A 133 -6.01 1.46 3.85
CA GLY A 133 -6.20 0.24 4.63
C GLY A 133 -5.65 0.31 6.04
N LYS A 134 -4.73 1.25 6.33
CA LYS A 134 -4.19 1.50 7.69
C LYS A 134 -5.27 1.94 8.68
N ILE A 135 -6.45 2.34 8.19
CA ILE A 135 -7.61 2.68 9.02
C ILE A 135 -7.98 1.58 10.03
N MET A 136 -7.69 0.31 9.74
CA MET A 136 -7.94 -0.82 10.65
C MET A 136 -7.32 -0.63 12.05
N ALA A 137 -6.20 0.08 12.14
CA ALA A 137 -5.50 0.32 13.40
C ALA A 137 -6.36 1.08 14.43
N PHE A 138 -7.31 1.91 13.97
CA PHE A 138 -8.24 2.65 14.84
C PHE A 138 -9.43 1.81 15.31
N TYR A 139 -9.61 0.61 14.76
CA TYR A 139 -10.76 -0.25 15.01
C TYR A 139 -10.36 -1.61 15.60
N GLY A 140 -9.25 -1.63 16.32
CA GLY A 140 -8.82 -2.75 17.15
C GLY A 140 -7.87 -3.75 16.48
N GLU A 141 -7.42 -3.49 15.24
CA GLU A 141 -6.35 -4.29 14.65
C GLU A 141 -5.00 -3.75 15.15
N PRO A 142 -4.11 -4.61 15.68
CA PRO A 142 -2.80 -4.15 16.16
C PRO A 142 -1.93 -3.70 14.98
N GLN A 143 -1.09 -2.68 15.19
CA GLN A 143 -0.30 -2.10 14.10
C GLN A 143 0.57 -3.14 13.38
N TRP A 144 1.18 -4.10 14.06
CA TRP A 144 1.98 -5.15 13.45
C TRP A 144 1.18 -6.04 12.44
N ALA A 145 -0.17 -6.03 12.50
CA ALA A 145 -1.05 -6.70 11.54
C ALA A 145 -1.64 -5.75 10.50
N VAL A 146 -1.23 -4.49 10.49
CA VAL A 146 -1.76 -3.45 9.60
C VAL A 146 -0.68 -2.87 8.71
N VAL A 147 0.45 -2.48 9.29
CA VAL A 147 1.54 -1.74 8.63
C VAL A 147 2.71 -2.65 8.23
N GLY A 148 3.65 -2.12 7.46
CA GLY A 148 4.89 -2.79 7.09
C GLY A 148 4.81 -3.64 5.83
N ASP A 149 5.94 -4.30 5.52
CA ASP A 149 6.08 -5.14 4.33
C ASP A 149 5.17 -6.37 4.39
N THR A 150 4.64 -6.75 3.25
CA THR A 150 3.84 -7.96 3.11
C THR A 150 4.64 -9.12 2.49
N PHE A 151 4.18 -10.33 2.72
CA PHE A 151 4.78 -11.57 2.20
C PHE A 151 3.71 -12.65 2.01
N ALA A 152 4.02 -13.67 1.20
CA ALA A 152 3.13 -14.80 1.05
C ALA A 152 3.19 -15.75 2.26
N VAL A 153 2.04 -16.11 2.83
CA VAL A 153 1.92 -17.17 3.86
C VAL A 153 1.57 -18.51 3.21
N GLY A 154 1.82 -19.61 3.91
CA GLY A 154 1.51 -20.96 3.40
C GLY A 154 2.56 -21.54 2.46
N CYS A 155 3.71 -20.91 2.30
CA CYS A 155 4.92 -21.44 1.67
C CYS A 155 6.16 -20.98 2.44
N ARG A 156 7.33 -21.46 2.06
CA ARG A 156 8.60 -21.00 2.64
C ARG A 156 8.74 -19.49 2.46
N TRP A 157 9.11 -18.81 3.53
CA TRP A 157 9.33 -17.36 3.54
C TRP A 157 10.49 -16.98 2.65
N GLY A 158 10.34 -15.89 1.92
CA GLY A 158 11.36 -15.32 1.05
C GLY A 158 12.62 -14.90 1.82
N ASP A 159 13.76 -14.98 1.16
CA ASP A 159 15.06 -14.72 1.78
C ASP A 159 15.33 -13.22 1.98
N SER A 160 14.66 -12.36 1.21
CA SER A 160 14.80 -10.90 1.27
C SER A 160 13.83 -10.20 2.24
N ILE A 161 13.01 -10.95 2.98
CA ILE A 161 12.11 -10.37 3.99
C ILE A 161 12.96 -9.70 5.08
N VAL A 162 12.59 -8.47 5.44
CA VAL A 162 13.25 -7.68 6.49
C VAL A 162 13.32 -8.47 7.80
N TYR A 163 14.47 -8.51 8.47
CA TYR A 163 14.74 -9.25 9.73
C TYR A 163 14.41 -10.74 9.69
N ARG A 164 14.33 -11.37 8.51
CA ARG A 164 13.83 -12.73 8.30
C ARG A 164 14.40 -13.77 9.27
N ASP A 165 15.71 -13.79 9.44
CA ASP A 165 16.38 -14.88 10.15
C ASP A 165 16.11 -14.88 11.66
N GLU A 166 15.76 -13.74 12.23
CA GLU A 166 15.49 -13.61 13.65
C GLU A 166 13.99 -13.50 14.01
N SER A 167 13.20 -12.86 13.12
CA SER A 167 11.84 -12.46 13.46
C SER A 167 10.79 -13.57 13.32
N PHE A 168 11.03 -14.57 12.46
CA PHE A 168 10.14 -15.72 12.31
C PHE A 168 10.35 -16.82 13.35
N VAL A 169 11.36 -16.70 14.22
CA VAL A 169 11.63 -17.69 15.26
C VAL A 169 10.43 -17.83 16.20
N GLY A 170 9.82 -19.01 16.20
CA GLY A 170 8.61 -19.30 16.99
C GLY A 170 7.29 -19.26 16.21
N ASN A 171 7.30 -18.79 14.95
CA ASN A 171 6.10 -18.89 14.10
C ASN A 171 5.82 -20.37 13.78
N PRO A 172 4.61 -20.89 14.12
CA PRO A 172 4.31 -22.32 13.99
C PRO A 172 4.27 -22.82 12.54
N ASP A 173 4.02 -21.96 11.55
CA ASP A 173 4.00 -22.32 10.14
C ASP A 173 5.38 -22.78 9.65
N GLY A 174 6.46 -22.27 10.26
CA GLY A 174 7.82 -22.70 9.93
C GLY A 174 8.11 -24.16 10.25
N ALA A 175 7.39 -24.75 11.19
CA ALA A 175 7.48 -26.18 11.52
C ALA A 175 6.44 -27.04 10.78
N ASN A 176 5.48 -26.43 10.08
CA ASN A 176 4.41 -27.14 9.39
C ASN A 176 4.88 -27.63 8.00
N PRO A 177 4.94 -28.97 7.76
CA PRO A 177 5.42 -29.51 6.48
C PRO A 177 4.55 -29.12 5.28
N ALA A 178 3.31 -28.66 5.49
CA ALA A 178 2.45 -28.16 4.42
C ALA A 178 2.82 -26.72 4.00
N TYR A 179 3.54 -25.96 4.84
CA TYR A 179 3.80 -24.53 4.62
C TYR A 179 5.28 -24.20 4.48
N ASN A 180 6.20 -25.07 4.96
CA ASN A 180 7.63 -24.79 4.97
C ASN A 180 8.40 -25.28 3.73
N THR A 181 7.70 -25.64 2.66
CA THR A 181 8.30 -26.02 1.38
C THR A 181 8.26 -24.87 0.39
N GLU A 182 9.05 -24.94 -0.69
CA GLU A 182 9.14 -23.90 -1.71
C GLU A 182 7.77 -23.46 -2.23
N TYR A 183 6.89 -24.39 -2.53
CA TYR A 183 5.55 -24.10 -3.06
C TYR A 183 4.47 -24.08 -1.97
N GLY A 184 4.67 -24.79 -0.87
CA GLY A 184 3.67 -24.89 0.20
C GLY A 184 2.31 -25.35 -0.32
N ILE A 185 1.29 -24.49 -0.14
CA ILE A 185 -0.09 -24.72 -0.61
C ILE A 185 -0.32 -24.32 -2.06
N TYR A 186 0.70 -23.79 -2.74
CA TYR A 186 0.58 -23.24 -4.10
C TYR A 186 1.06 -24.21 -5.16
N LYS A 187 0.67 -23.92 -6.40
CA LYS A 187 1.20 -24.59 -7.59
C LYS A 187 2.27 -23.72 -8.24
N PRO A 188 3.26 -24.32 -8.93
CA PRO A 188 4.19 -23.56 -9.76
C PRO A 188 3.45 -22.62 -10.72
N ASN A 189 3.93 -21.38 -10.86
CA ASN A 189 3.40 -20.37 -11.76
C ASN A 189 1.89 -20.09 -11.57
N CYS A 190 1.39 -20.19 -10.34
CA CYS A 190 -0.02 -19.95 -10.06
C CYS A 190 -0.44 -18.48 -10.27
N GLY A 191 0.51 -17.55 -10.26
CA GLY A 191 0.27 -16.11 -10.29
C GLY A 191 0.13 -15.49 -8.90
N VAL A 192 0.66 -14.28 -8.72
CA VAL A 192 0.65 -13.59 -7.42
C VAL A 192 -0.77 -13.27 -6.93
N ASP A 193 -1.74 -13.13 -7.82
CA ASP A 193 -3.14 -12.93 -7.46
C ASP A 193 -3.73 -14.08 -6.64
N ASN A 194 -3.16 -15.28 -6.75
CA ASN A 194 -3.61 -16.48 -6.06
C ASN A 194 -2.86 -16.73 -4.74
N LEU A 195 -1.96 -15.82 -4.35
CA LEU A 195 -1.27 -15.93 -3.09
C LEU A 195 -2.13 -15.46 -1.93
N LEU A 196 -2.04 -16.16 -0.82
CA LEU A 196 -2.55 -15.72 0.47
C LEU A 196 -1.47 -14.81 1.07
N MET A 197 -1.67 -13.50 0.96
CA MET A 197 -0.74 -12.52 1.51
C MET A 197 -0.86 -12.47 3.03
N SER A 198 0.25 -12.16 3.72
CA SER A 198 0.17 -11.73 5.11
C SER A 198 -0.90 -10.66 5.25
N TRP A 199 -1.64 -10.66 6.38
CA TRP A 199 -2.70 -9.67 6.59
C TRP A 199 -2.08 -8.30 6.81
N GLY A 200 -2.58 -7.29 6.09
CA GLY A 200 -2.09 -5.93 6.16
C GLY A 200 -3.02 -4.97 5.43
N HIS A 201 -2.65 -3.68 5.46
CA HIS A 201 -3.40 -2.59 4.83
C HIS A 201 -3.58 -2.79 3.32
N ASP A 202 -2.61 -3.38 2.65
CA ASP A 202 -2.59 -3.65 1.20
C ASP A 202 -3.75 -4.55 0.77
N GLU A 203 -3.79 -5.76 1.33
CA GLU A 203 -4.80 -6.78 1.04
C GLU A 203 -6.18 -6.30 1.46
N TYR A 204 -6.25 -5.56 2.59
CA TYR A 204 -7.51 -5.00 3.05
C TYR A 204 -8.03 -3.92 2.11
N MET A 205 -7.20 -2.90 1.77
CA MET A 205 -7.63 -1.83 0.87
C MET A 205 -7.99 -2.34 -0.53
N TYR A 206 -7.22 -3.29 -1.07
CA TYR A 206 -7.60 -3.98 -2.30
C TYR A 206 -9.01 -4.59 -2.19
N SER A 207 -9.30 -5.27 -1.08
CA SER A 207 -10.60 -5.90 -0.86
C SER A 207 -11.72 -4.86 -0.69
N VAL A 208 -11.47 -3.75 0.00
CA VAL A 208 -12.38 -2.60 0.11
C VAL A 208 -12.72 -2.03 -1.26
N LEU A 209 -11.73 -1.83 -2.13
CA LEU A 209 -11.95 -1.32 -3.49
C LEU A 209 -12.84 -2.26 -4.31
N LYS A 210 -12.59 -3.57 -4.25
CA LYS A 210 -13.40 -4.57 -4.96
C LYS A 210 -14.83 -4.64 -4.42
N HIS A 211 -14.99 -4.59 -3.10
CA HIS A 211 -16.31 -4.58 -2.44
C HIS A 211 -17.14 -3.36 -2.86
N ASN A 212 -16.55 -2.17 -2.81
CA ASN A 212 -17.19 -0.91 -3.18
C ASN A 212 -17.30 -0.68 -4.70
N ARG A 213 -16.93 -1.68 -5.51
CA ARG A 213 -17.05 -1.66 -6.98
C ARG A 213 -16.38 -0.44 -7.60
N THR A 214 -15.15 -0.16 -7.18
CA THR A 214 -14.37 0.95 -7.73
C THR A 214 -14.33 0.93 -9.26
N LYS A 215 -14.29 2.11 -9.87
CA LYS A 215 -14.05 2.27 -11.31
C LYS A 215 -12.57 2.41 -11.65
N LEU A 216 -11.67 2.29 -10.67
CA LEU A 216 -10.24 2.21 -10.93
C LEU A 216 -9.93 0.97 -11.78
N PRO A 217 -8.97 1.05 -12.72
CA PRO A 217 -8.55 -0.12 -13.49
C PRO A 217 -7.92 -1.19 -12.58
N ASP A 218 -7.95 -2.46 -13.02
CA ASP A 218 -7.41 -3.57 -12.21
C ASP A 218 -5.94 -3.38 -11.85
N VAL A 219 -5.14 -2.76 -12.72
CA VAL A 219 -3.74 -2.43 -12.42
C VAL A 219 -3.60 -1.51 -11.21
N ALA A 220 -4.51 -0.55 -11.03
CA ALA A 220 -4.53 0.33 -9.85
C ALA A 220 -4.81 -0.44 -8.56
N CYS A 221 -5.80 -1.35 -8.61
CA CYS A 221 -6.10 -2.23 -7.48
C CYS A 221 -4.90 -3.15 -7.13
N ASN A 222 -4.21 -3.65 -8.15
CA ASN A 222 -3.05 -4.51 -7.97
C ASN A 222 -1.84 -3.73 -7.42
N ILE A 223 -1.63 -2.47 -7.82
CA ILE A 223 -0.62 -1.60 -7.19
C ILE A 223 -0.88 -1.53 -5.69
N ILE A 224 -2.11 -1.21 -5.28
CA ILE A 224 -2.48 -1.12 -3.86
C ILE A 224 -2.26 -2.45 -3.14
N ARG A 225 -2.60 -3.57 -3.76
CA ARG A 225 -2.46 -4.90 -3.16
C ARG A 225 -1.02 -5.32 -2.92
N PHE A 226 -0.09 -4.88 -3.78
CA PHE A 226 1.25 -5.43 -3.82
C PHE A 226 2.35 -4.39 -3.59
N HIS A 227 2.02 -3.12 -3.27
CA HIS A 227 3.04 -2.09 -3.11
C HIS A 227 4.01 -2.39 -1.96
N SER A 228 3.56 -3.02 -0.88
CA SER A 228 4.42 -3.44 0.23
C SER A 228 4.96 -4.87 0.08
N PHE A 229 4.72 -5.56 -1.03
CA PHE A 229 5.25 -6.91 -1.28
C PHE A 229 6.71 -6.84 -1.78
N TYR A 230 7.55 -6.13 -1.04
CA TYR A 230 8.98 -5.89 -1.36
C TYR A 230 9.78 -7.17 -1.64
N PRO A 231 9.58 -8.28 -0.91
CA PRO A 231 10.30 -9.52 -1.19
C PRO A 231 10.08 -10.01 -2.63
N TRP A 232 8.88 -9.80 -3.17
CA TRP A 232 8.57 -10.19 -4.56
C TRP A 232 9.10 -9.18 -5.58
N HIS A 233 8.65 -7.91 -5.50
CA HIS A 233 8.89 -6.98 -6.60
C HIS A 233 10.31 -6.40 -6.58
N ASN A 234 10.94 -6.24 -5.42
CA ASN A 234 12.28 -5.69 -5.26
C ASN A 234 13.32 -6.76 -4.90
N GLY A 235 12.99 -7.66 -3.97
CA GLY A 235 13.88 -8.72 -3.49
C GLY A 235 14.07 -9.87 -4.48
N GLY A 236 13.11 -10.07 -5.39
CA GLY A 236 13.16 -11.13 -6.40
C GLY A 236 12.82 -12.53 -5.87
N ASP A 237 12.25 -12.61 -4.68
CA ASP A 237 11.65 -13.83 -4.14
C ASP A 237 10.36 -14.21 -4.89
N TYR A 238 9.84 -15.40 -4.64
CA TYR A 238 8.56 -15.91 -5.15
C TYR A 238 8.43 -16.00 -6.68
N LYS A 239 9.53 -15.91 -7.46
CA LYS A 239 9.52 -16.03 -8.93
C LYS A 239 8.94 -17.35 -9.43
N HIS A 240 9.10 -18.43 -8.67
CA HIS A 240 8.56 -19.73 -8.96
C HIS A 240 7.02 -19.79 -8.89
N LEU A 241 6.38 -18.78 -8.29
CA LEU A 241 4.94 -18.62 -8.20
C LEU A 241 4.38 -17.64 -9.23
N GLU A 242 5.22 -16.79 -9.85
CA GLU A 242 4.79 -15.81 -10.86
C GLU A 242 4.15 -16.49 -12.08
N ALA A 243 3.10 -15.89 -12.60
CA ALA A 243 2.55 -16.18 -13.92
C ALA A 243 2.96 -15.09 -14.93
N PRO A 244 2.94 -15.35 -16.25
CA PRO A 244 3.33 -14.34 -17.24
C PRO A 244 2.57 -13.00 -17.14
N LYS A 245 1.33 -13.03 -16.69
CA LYS A 245 0.52 -11.80 -16.48
C LYS A 245 1.04 -10.91 -15.37
N ASP A 246 1.83 -11.45 -14.44
CA ASP A 246 2.31 -10.70 -13.27
C ASP A 246 3.44 -9.72 -13.62
N GLU A 247 4.07 -9.89 -14.79
CA GLU A 247 5.12 -9.00 -15.28
C GLU A 247 4.63 -7.56 -15.41
N GLU A 248 3.45 -7.36 -15.98
CA GLU A 248 2.86 -6.01 -16.13
C GLU A 248 2.47 -5.42 -14.76
N THR A 249 1.89 -6.23 -13.87
CA THR A 249 1.61 -5.81 -12.49
C THR A 249 2.88 -5.38 -11.77
N LYS A 250 3.94 -6.19 -11.84
CA LYS A 250 5.24 -5.91 -11.22
C LYS A 250 5.86 -4.60 -11.72
N LYS A 251 5.80 -4.37 -13.03
CA LYS A 251 6.27 -3.14 -13.64
C LYS A 251 5.60 -1.90 -13.04
N TRP A 252 4.27 -1.92 -12.93
CA TRP A 252 3.52 -0.80 -12.36
C TRP A 252 3.75 -0.63 -10.86
N VAL A 253 3.87 -1.73 -10.10
CA VAL A 253 4.23 -1.69 -8.68
C VAL A 253 5.60 -1.05 -8.49
N LEU A 254 6.60 -1.42 -9.30
CA LEU A 254 7.94 -0.82 -9.23
C LEU A 254 7.95 0.67 -9.61
N ILE A 255 7.12 1.09 -10.58
CA ILE A 255 6.95 2.50 -10.90
C ILE A 255 6.35 3.23 -9.70
N PHE A 256 5.27 2.71 -9.14
CA PHE A 256 4.58 3.31 -7.99
C PHE A 256 5.47 3.39 -6.76
N ASN A 257 6.25 2.36 -6.48
CA ASN A 257 7.12 2.27 -5.32
C ASN A 257 8.15 3.41 -5.24
N ARG A 258 8.55 3.95 -6.40
CA ARG A 258 9.40 5.15 -6.47
C ARG A 258 8.69 6.38 -5.92
N TYR A 259 7.38 6.47 -6.07
CA TYR A 259 6.59 7.60 -5.55
C TYR A 259 6.33 7.45 -4.07
N ASP A 260 6.01 6.25 -3.64
CA ASP A 260 5.79 5.92 -2.24
C ASP A 260 7.05 6.18 -1.39
N LEU A 261 8.21 5.67 -1.81
CA LEU A 261 9.44 5.79 -1.02
C LEU A 261 10.12 7.16 -1.13
N TYR A 262 10.39 7.63 -2.36
CA TYR A 262 11.36 8.71 -2.58
C TYR A 262 10.76 10.10 -2.54
N THR A 263 9.46 10.26 -2.31
CA THR A 263 8.82 11.55 -2.16
C THR A 263 8.64 11.98 -0.70
N LYS A 264 8.89 11.10 0.25
CA LYS A 264 8.89 11.45 1.68
C LYS A 264 9.89 12.58 1.94
N SER A 265 9.41 13.77 2.21
CA SER A 265 10.23 14.97 2.42
C SER A 265 9.58 15.89 3.44
N GLU A 266 10.34 16.85 3.97
CA GLU A 266 9.84 17.88 4.88
C GLU A 266 8.96 18.93 4.17
N VAL A 267 8.90 18.91 2.83
CA VAL A 267 8.06 19.83 2.05
C VAL A 267 6.62 19.36 2.12
N VAL A 268 5.80 20.13 2.81
CA VAL A 268 4.38 19.87 2.96
C VAL A 268 3.63 20.47 1.76
N PRO A 269 2.89 19.66 0.98
CA PRO A 269 2.05 20.18 -0.09
C PRO A 269 0.87 21.01 0.48
N ASP A 270 0.40 21.99 -0.28
CA ASP A 270 -0.84 22.74 0.07
C ASP A 270 -2.06 21.84 -0.20
N ILE A 271 -2.40 21.03 0.81
CA ILE A 271 -3.46 20.02 0.73
C ILE A 271 -4.81 20.67 0.38
N GLU A 272 -5.14 21.81 0.95
CA GLU A 272 -6.42 22.49 0.68
C GLU A 272 -6.51 22.97 -0.78
N ALA A 273 -5.41 23.46 -1.35
CA ALA A 273 -5.36 23.83 -2.76
C ALA A 273 -5.45 22.61 -3.70
N LEU A 274 -5.01 21.44 -3.26
CA LEU A 274 -5.03 20.20 -4.04
C LEU A 274 -6.38 19.47 -3.96
N TRP A 275 -7.14 19.61 -2.88
CA TRP A 275 -8.40 18.90 -2.65
C TRP A 275 -9.39 18.99 -3.81
N PRO A 276 -9.66 20.16 -4.43
CA PRO A 276 -10.63 20.22 -5.54
C PRO A 276 -10.31 19.26 -6.68
N TYR A 277 -9.02 19.12 -7.03
CA TYR A 277 -8.58 18.17 -8.05
C TYR A 277 -8.81 16.72 -7.62
N TYR A 278 -8.32 16.35 -6.43
CA TYR A 278 -8.44 14.97 -5.96
C TYR A 278 -9.89 14.57 -5.67
N GLN A 279 -10.75 15.52 -5.25
CA GLN A 279 -12.18 15.26 -5.11
C GLN A 279 -12.81 14.85 -6.45
N THR A 280 -12.42 15.49 -7.57
CA THR A 280 -12.93 15.07 -8.89
C THR A 280 -12.53 13.65 -9.25
N LEU A 281 -11.33 13.19 -8.85
CA LEU A 281 -10.88 11.82 -9.05
C LEU A 281 -11.64 10.84 -8.15
N ILE A 282 -11.88 11.20 -6.90
CA ILE A 282 -12.70 10.41 -5.97
C ILE A 282 -14.10 10.24 -6.55
N ASP A 283 -14.75 11.32 -6.97
CA ASP A 283 -16.10 11.28 -7.57
C ASP A 283 -16.15 10.44 -8.84
N LYS A 284 -15.07 10.42 -9.61
CA LYS A 284 -14.95 9.64 -10.84
C LYS A 284 -14.80 8.15 -10.57
N TYR A 285 -13.92 7.76 -9.65
CA TYR A 285 -13.47 6.38 -9.49
C TYR A 285 -14.00 5.66 -8.25
N LEU A 286 -14.28 6.39 -7.16
CA LEU A 286 -14.62 5.83 -5.87
C LEU A 286 -15.60 6.74 -5.10
N PRO A 287 -16.77 7.08 -5.69
CA PRO A 287 -17.67 8.08 -5.13
C PRO A 287 -18.39 7.61 -3.88
N GLY A 288 -18.71 8.57 -3.02
CA GLY A 288 -19.61 8.39 -1.88
C GLY A 288 -18.94 7.88 -0.61
N VAL A 289 -19.73 7.20 0.21
CA VAL A 289 -19.30 6.56 1.46
C VAL A 289 -18.87 5.14 1.15
N LEU A 290 -17.68 4.77 1.62
CA LEU A 290 -17.14 3.42 1.47
C LEU A 290 -17.53 2.56 2.68
N GLU A 291 -17.80 1.30 2.40
CA GLU A 291 -17.90 0.23 3.40
C GLU A 291 -16.51 -0.43 3.57
N PHE A 292 -16.01 -0.34 4.80
CA PHE A 292 -14.75 -0.93 5.19
C PHE A 292 -14.94 -2.16 6.08
#